data_edb6fc5128193d6dfb8d0053840bafe7
#
_entry.id   edb6fc5128193d6dfb8d0053840bafe7
#
_cell.length_a   1.000
_cell.length_b   1.000
_cell.length_c   1.000
_cell.angle_alpha   90.00
_cell.angle_beta   90.00
_cell.angle_gamma   90.00
#
_symmetry.space_group_name_H-M   'P 1'
#
loop_
_entity.id
_entity.type
_entity.pdbx_description
1 polymer ?
#
loop_
_entity_poly.entity_id
_entity_poly.type
_entity_poly.pdbx_seq_one_letter_code
_entity_poly.pdbx_strand_id
1 'polypeptide(L)'
;MGNGLTELVFILDCSGSMNGYEADTVGGFNSVLKKQKKTESKAFVTTILFNHETKILHDRIGISDVEKMTLEDYPVSGCTALLDAVGDIIDHIKNIHKYIRKEDVPEHTLFVITTDGLENASYKYTASMVRKAIAQQKELGWEFLFLAADLDAEATAEHIGISRNKAANFHKDSQGIKKAFGAVASVCSSLPNRGEVSDNWKKKLNEDFYGRVPESTPEFSNE
;
A
#
# COMPACT_ATOMS: atom_id res chain seq x y z
N MET A 1 3.89 -21.22 -19.86
CA MET A 1 3.56 -21.28 -18.44
C MET A 1 4.16 -20.04 -17.80
N GLY A 2 3.45 -19.38 -16.89
CA GLY A 2 3.97 -18.24 -16.15
C GLY A 2 5.18 -18.65 -15.30
N ASN A 3 5.98 -17.68 -14.89
CA ASN A 3 7.17 -17.94 -14.06
C ASN A 3 6.85 -18.02 -12.56
N GLY A 4 5.57 -17.81 -12.19
CA GLY A 4 5.09 -17.81 -10.80
C GLY A 4 5.70 -16.69 -9.92
N LEU A 5 6.34 -15.71 -10.55
CA LEU A 5 7.00 -14.61 -9.85
C LEU A 5 6.02 -13.46 -9.61
N THR A 6 6.03 -12.92 -8.40
CA THR A 6 5.20 -11.76 -8.02
C THR A 6 6.09 -10.56 -7.70
N GLU A 7 5.70 -9.37 -8.14
CA GLU A 7 6.27 -8.09 -7.70
C GLU A 7 5.34 -7.47 -6.65
N LEU A 8 5.83 -7.26 -5.44
CA LEU A 8 5.09 -6.62 -4.35
C LEU A 8 5.70 -5.24 -4.11
N VAL A 9 4.91 -4.19 -4.35
CA VAL A 9 5.33 -2.80 -4.20
C VAL A 9 4.53 -2.15 -3.08
N PHE A 10 5.20 -1.76 -2.01
CA PHE A 10 4.59 -1.09 -0.85
C PHE A 10 4.94 0.39 -0.86
N ILE A 11 3.94 1.25 -0.79
CA ILE A 11 4.05 2.70 -0.71
C ILE A 11 3.45 3.09 0.64
N LEU A 12 4.32 3.39 1.61
CA LEU A 12 3.94 3.61 3.00
C LEU A 12 4.12 5.08 3.36
N ASP A 13 3.03 5.70 3.79
CA ASP A 13 3.04 7.07 4.29
C ASP A 13 3.83 7.16 5.61
N CYS A 14 4.81 8.07 5.66
CA CYS A 14 5.52 8.46 6.87
C CYS A 14 5.45 9.99 7.09
N SER A 15 4.37 10.63 6.64
CA SER A 15 4.09 12.02 6.90
C SER A 15 3.78 12.29 8.38
N GLY A 16 3.77 13.57 8.77
CA GLY A 16 3.66 13.97 10.19
C GLY A 16 2.40 13.48 10.88
N SER A 17 1.31 13.22 10.14
CA SER A 17 0.07 12.64 10.67
C SER A 17 0.27 11.21 11.22
N MET A 18 1.23 10.45 10.70
CA MET A 18 1.55 9.10 11.19
C MET A 18 2.24 9.06 12.55
N ASN A 19 2.50 10.22 13.17
CA ASN A 19 3.14 10.30 14.49
C ASN A 19 2.34 9.55 15.57
N GLY A 20 3.04 8.68 16.32
CA GLY A 20 2.46 7.79 17.34
C GLY A 20 2.01 6.42 16.82
N TYR A 21 2.07 6.18 15.49
CA TYR A 21 1.68 4.91 14.86
C TYR A 21 2.86 4.19 14.19
N GLU A 22 4.08 4.66 14.41
CA GLU A 22 5.30 4.12 13.80
C GLU A 22 5.48 2.64 14.12
N ALA A 23 5.35 2.28 15.40
CA ALA A 23 5.51 0.89 15.85
C ALA A 23 4.45 -0.05 15.25
N ASP A 24 3.21 0.42 15.13
CA ASP A 24 2.11 -0.34 14.55
C ASP A 24 2.29 -0.53 13.04
N THR A 25 2.71 0.52 12.33
CA THR A 25 2.96 0.48 10.89
C THR A 25 4.14 -0.43 10.57
N VAL A 26 5.28 -0.25 11.24
CA VAL A 26 6.47 -1.10 11.10
C VAL A 26 6.15 -2.56 11.45
N GLY A 27 5.45 -2.79 12.56
CA GLY A 27 5.00 -4.12 12.99
C GLY A 27 4.05 -4.77 11.98
N GLY A 28 3.09 -4.00 11.47
CA GLY A 28 2.15 -4.43 10.45
C GLY A 28 2.83 -4.85 9.16
N PHE A 29 3.68 -3.98 8.60
CA PHE A 29 4.47 -4.28 7.40
C PHE A 29 5.35 -5.52 7.59
N ASN A 30 6.10 -5.61 8.70
CA ASN A 30 6.94 -6.76 9.00
C ASN A 30 6.14 -8.07 9.14
N SER A 31 4.87 -7.97 9.57
CA SER A 31 3.98 -9.13 9.63
C SER A 31 3.63 -9.65 8.23
N VAL A 32 3.46 -8.76 7.25
CA VAL A 32 3.27 -9.12 5.83
C VAL A 32 4.50 -9.84 5.30
N LEU A 33 5.69 -9.27 5.47
CA LEU A 33 6.95 -9.91 5.06
C LEU A 33 7.11 -11.30 5.68
N LYS A 34 6.88 -11.41 7.01
CA LYS A 34 6.97 -12.69 7.72
C LYS A 34 6.01 -13.74 7.16
N LYS A 35 4.80 -13.33 6.77
CA LYS A 35 3.82 -14.24 6.18
C LYS A 35 4.24 -14.65 4.76
N GLN A 36 4.73 -13.70 3.96
CA GLN A 36 5.21 -13.98 2.61
C GLN A 36 6.43 -14.92 2.60
N LYS A 37 7.39 -14.73 3.50
CA LYS A 37 8.56 -15.63 3.66
C LYS A 37 8.20 -17.10 3.98
N LYS A 38 6.97 -17.34 4.44
CA LYS A 38 6.45 -18.69 4.72
C LYS A 38 5.72 -19.31 3.52
N THR A 39 5.45 -18.53 2.48
CA THR A 39 4.87 -19.07 1.25
C THR A 39 5.98 -19.64 0.36
N GLU A 40 5.63 -20.62 -0.45
CA GLU A 40 6.57 -21.18 -1.45
C GLU A 40 6.66 -20.28 -2.70
N SER A 41 5.87 -19.20 -2.77
CA SER A 41 5.81 -18.31 -3.92
C SER A 41 7.04 -17.42 -3.99
N LYS A 42 7.63 -17.33 -5.17
CA LYS A 42 8.72 -16.38 -5.45
C LYS A 42 8.17 -14.97 -5.55
N ALA A 43 8.79 -14.03 -4.84
CA ALA A 43 8.40 -12.64 -4.92
C ALA A 43 9.62 -11.72 -4.82
N PHE A 44 9.56 -10.59 -5.53
CA PHE A 44 10.38 -9.42 -5.25
C PHE A 44 9.57 -8.43 -4.42
N VAL A 45 10.26 -7.68 -3.58
CA VAL A 45 9.67 -6.65 -2.73
C VAL A 45 10.38 -5.33 -2.99
N THR A 46 9.56 -4.32 -3.32
CA THR A 46 9.97 -2.92 -3.32
C THR A 46 9.19 -2.20 -2.22
N THR A 47 9.87 -1.44 -1.37
CA THR A 47 9.22 -0.67 -0.30
C THR A 47 9.68 0.76 -0.37
N ILE A 48 8.70 1.65 -0.40
CA ILE A 48 8.91 3.09 -0.44
C ILE A 48 8.26 3.71 0.77
N LEU A 49 8.99 4.57 1.42
CA LEU A 49 8.49 5.48 2.44
C LEU A 49 8.33 6.85 1.81
N PHE A 50 7.22 7.51 2.05
CA PHE A 50 7.00 8.84 1.52
C PHE A 50 6.39 9.79 2.55
N ASN A 51 6.80 11.04 2.46
CA ASN A 51 6.19 12.22 3.06
C ASN A 51 6.19 13.34 2.01
N HIS A 52 6.91 14.43 2.19
CA HIS A 52 7.20 15.41 1.13
C HIS A 52 8.39 14.99 0.25
N GLU A 53 9.08 13.92 0.63
CA GLU A 53 10.14 13.25 -0.11
C GLU A 53 9.82 11.76 -0.24
N THR A 54 10.50 11.10 -1.17
CA THR A 54 10.36 9.66 -1.37
C THR A 54 11.68 8.96 -1.10
N LYS A 55 11.66 7.94 -0.22
CA LYS A 55 12.82 7.10 0.10
C LYS A 55 12.52 5.65 -0.26
N ILE A 56 13.35 5.04 -1.11
CA ILE A 56 13.29 3.60 -1.38
C ILE A 56 14.05 2.88 -0.26
N LEU A 57 13.33 2.07 0.51
CA LEU A 57 13.91 1.24 1.57
C LEU A 57 14.36 -0.12 1.03
N HIS A 58 13.53 -0.76 0.23
CA HIS A 58 13.84 -1.99 -0.47
C HIS A 58 13.60 -1.78 -1.96
N ASP A 59 14.57 -2.13 -2.79
CA ASP A 59 14.46 -2.02 -4.24
C ASP A 59 14.59 -3.39 -4.88
N ARG A 60 13.44 -4.00 -5.16
CA ARG A 60 13.33 -5.30 -5.84
C ARG A 60 14.15 -6.42 -5.19
N ILE A 61 14.13 -6.49 -3.87
CA ILE A 61 14.81 -7.51 -3.09
C ILE A 61 13.98 -8.81 -3.11
N GLY A 62 14.62 -9.96 -3.32
CA GLY A 62 13.96 -11.25 -3.19
C GLY A 62 13.34 -11.44 -1.81
N ILE A 63 12.12 -11.98 -1.73
CA ILE A 63 11.39 -12.09 -0.46
C ILE A 63 12.17 -12.82 0.65
N SER A 64 13.03 -13.78 0.31
CA SER A 64 13.90 -14.47 1.27
C SER A 64 14.89 -13.51 1.96
N ASP A 65 15.38 -12.53 1.21
CA ASP A 65 16.51 -11.69 1.57
C ASP A 65 16.08 -10.30 2.10
N VAL A 66 14.79 -9.95 1.95
CA VAL A 66 14.25 -8.68 2.48
C VAL A 66 14.47 -8.61 3.99
N GLU A 67 15.17 -7.60 4.45
CA GLU A 67 15.30 -7.31 5.87
C GLU A 67 14.02 -6.70 6.46
N LYS A 68 13.88 -6.82 7.78
CA LYS A 68 12.76 -6.18 8.46
C LYS A 68 13.00 -4.68 8.52
N MET A 69 11.93 -3.91 8.33
CA MET A 69 11.93 -2.49 8.65
C MET A 69 12.12 -2.30 10.16
N THR A 70 12.95 -1.36 10.55
CA THR A 70 13.13 -0.90 11.93
C THR A 70 12.40 0.43 12.16
N LEU A 71 12.29 0.88 13.41
CA LEU A 71 11.75 2.21 13.71
C LEU A 71 12.67 3.34 13.18
N GLU A 72 13.97 3.09 13.10
CA GLU A 72 14.94 4.06 12.54
C GLU A 72 14.77 4.21 11.03
N ASP A 73 14.28 3.17 10.33
CA ASP A 73 13.99 3.22 8.89
C ASP A 73 12.75 4.04 8.58
N TYR A 74 11.83 4.21 9.55
CA TYR A 74 10.53 4.84 9.38
C TYR A 74 10.42 6.17 10.15
N PRO A 75 11.18 7.21 9.76
CA PRO A 75 11.11 8.53 10.39
C PRO A 75 9.83 9.26 9.93
N VAL A 76 8.96 9.59 10.87
CA VAL A 76 7.71 10.31 10.59
C VAL A 76 7.96 11.82 10.62
N SER A 77 7.63 12.52 9.53
CA SER A 77 7.75 13.98 9.42
C SER A 77 7.11 14.55 8.15
N GLY A 78 6.92 15.86 8.11
CA GLY A 78 6.57 16.60 6.89
C GLY A 78 5.13 16.40 6.39
N CYS A 79 4.93 16.75 5.12
CA CYS A 79 3.64 16.74 4.42
C CYS A 79 3.48 15.47 3.58
N THR A 80 2.36 15.33 2.87
CA THR A 80 1.96 14.11 2.14
C THR A 80 2.02 14.35 0.62
N ALA A 81 3.11 13.92 -0.04
CA ALA A 81 3.29 13.98 -1.50
C ALA A 81 2.93 12.63 -2.15
N LEU A 82 1.68 12.21 -2.00
CA LEU A 82 1.17 10.91 -2.45
C LEU A 82 1.29 10.72 -3.96
N LEU A 83 0.94 11.75 -4.74
CA LEU A 83 0.94 11.64 -6.20
C LEU A 83 2.37 11.48 -6.73
N ASP A 84 3.32 12.19 -6.14
CA ASP A 84 4.74 12.09 -6.52
C ASP A 84 5.28 10.70 -6.17
N ALA A 85 4.98 10.18 -4.99
CA ALA A 85 5.40 8.85 -4.57
C ALA A 85 4.84 7.75 -5.48
N VAL A 86 3.54 7.80 -5.79
CA VAL A 86 2.88 6.80 -6.65
C VAL A 86 3.39 6.91 -8.09
N GLY A 87 3.51 8.13 -8.63
CA GLY A 87 3.99 8.35 -9.99
C GLY A 87 5.43 7.87 -10.20
N ASP A 88 6.33 8.26 -9.31
CA ASP A 88 7.75 7.89 -9.39
C ASP A 88 7.96 6.39 -9.35
N ILE A 89 7.26 5.68 -8.46
CA ILE A 89 7.46 4.24 -8.34
C ILE A 89 6.80 3.45 -9.47
N ILE A 90 5.67 3.91 -10.01
CA ILE A 90 5.11 3.30 -11.22
C ILE A 90 6.11 3.40 -12.36
N ASP A 91 6.71 4.58 -12.58
CA ASP A 91 7.71 4.76 -13.63
C ASP A 91 8.99 3.95 -13.35
N HIS A 92 9.43 3.84 -12.09
CA HIS A 92 10.57 3.01 -11.70
C HIS A 92 10.36 1.53 -12.06
N ILE A 93 9.29 0.91 -11.57
CA ILE A 93 8.98 -0.52 -11.81
C ILE A 93 8.72 -0.79 -13.29
N LYS A 94 7.97 0.09 -13.96
CA LYS A 94 7.73 0.01 -15.40
C LYS A 94 9.03 0.02 -16.20
N ASN A 95 9.99 0.88 -15.84
CA ASN A 95 11.30 0.93 -16.49
C ASN A 95 12.08 -0.36 -16.25
N ILE A 96 12.06 -0.90 -15.04
CA ILE A 96 12.69 -2.19 -14.75
C ILE A 96 12.08 -3.28 -15.65
N HIS A 97 10.75 -3.45 -15.66
CA HIS A 97 10.08 -4.46 -16.47
C HIS A 97 10.35 -4.31 -17.98
N LYS A 98 10.58 -3.08 -18.45
CA LYS A 98 10.92 -2.82 -19.85
C LYS A 98 12.30 -3.33 -20.26
N TYR A 99 13.28 -3.31 -19.33
CA TYR A 99 14.68 -3.58 -19.66
C TYR A 99 15.21 -4.92 -19.17
N ILE A 100 14.47 -5.63 -18.33
CA ILE A 100 14.81 -7.02 -17.94
C ILE A 100 14.36 -8.01 -19.02
N ARG A 101 14.87 -9.24 -18.95
CA ARG A 101 14.45 -10.31 -19.88
C ARG A 101 12.97 -10.63 -19.67
N LYS A 102 12.25 -11.02 -20.73
CA LYS A 102 10.81 -11.31 -20.67
C LYS A 102 10.46 -12.41 -19.64
N GLU A 103 11.33 -13.43 -19.53
CA GLU A 103 11.18 -14.50 -18.55
C GLU A 103 11.37 -14.07 -17.10
N ASP A 104 12.00 -12.91 -16.84
CA ASP A 104 12.22 -12.33 -15.52
C ASP A 104 11.15 -11.28 -15.14
N VAL A 105 10.25 -10.93 -16.08
CA VAL A 105 9.13 -10.04 -15.78
C VAL A 105 8.14 -10.79 -14.90
N PRO A 106 7.75 -10.24 -13.73
CA PRO A 106 6.78 -10.87 -12.84
C PRO A 106 5.44 -11.13 -13.54
N GLU A 107 4.86 -12.29 -13.26
CA GLU A 107 3.53 -12.67 -13.73
C GLU A 107 2.44 -11.81 -13.08
N HIS A 108 2.67 -11.43 -11.82
CA HIS A 108 1.77 -10.59 -11.05
C HIS A 108 2.52 -9.40 -10.44
N THR A 109 1.94 -8.23 -10.53
CA THR A 109 2.47 -7.01 -9.91
C THR A 109 1.37 -6.38 -9.05
N LEU A 110 1.64 -6.22 -7.77
CA LEU A 110 0.71 -5.65 -6.79
C LEU A 110 1.30 -4.42 -6.13
N PHE A 111 0.62 -3.31 -6.27
CA PHE A 111 0.89 -2.07 -5.54
C PHE A 111 -0.03 -2.00 -4.32
N VAL A 112 0.54 -1.73 -3.16
CA VAL A 112 -0.16 -1.51 -1.90
C VAL A 112 0.19 -0.12 -1.40
N ILE A 113 -0.80 0.77 -1.40
CA ILE A 113 -0.65 2.16 -0.98
C ILE A 113 -1.35 2.31 0.37
N THR A 114 -0.64 2.82 1.37
CA THR A 114 -1.23 3.14 2.67
C THR A 114 -0.96 4.59 3.02
N THR A 115 -2.00 5.32 3.44
CA THR A 115 -1.91 6.73 3.85
C THR A 115 -2.94 7.03 4.94
N ASP A 116 -2.70 8.07 5.73
CA ASP A 116 -3.63 8.63 6.70
C ASP A 116 -3.90 10.12 6.45
N GLY A 117 -3.33 10.66 5.37
CA GLY A 117 -3.41 12.07 5.02
C GLY A 117 -3.90 12.33 3.60
N LEU A 118 -4.49 13.51 3.41
CA LEU A 118 -4.80 14.01 2.08
C LEU A 118 -3.54 14.46 1.37
N GLU A 119 -3.50 14.25 0.05
CA GLU A 119 -2.50 14.81 -0.84
C GLU A 119 -2.38 16.34 -0.66
N ASN A 120 -1.21 16.85 -0.34
CA ASN A 120 -1.00 18.28 -0.08
C ASN A 120 0.39 18.82 -0.45
N ALA A 121 1.28 18.01 -1.00
CA ALA A 121 2.67 18.39 -1.20
C ALA A 121 3.28 17.97 -2.55
N SER A 122 2.56 17.23 -3.38
CA SER A 122 3.07 16.84 -4.70
C SER A 122 3.22 18.01 -5.65
N TYR A 123 4.31 18.04 -6.37
CA TYR A 123 4.61 19.08 -7.35
C TYR A 123 5.04 18.52 -8.72
N LYS A 124 5.39 17.24 -8.79
CA LYS A 124 5.89 16.57 -10.00
C LYS A 124 4.76 15.91 -10.80
N TYR A 125 3.85 15.24 -10.11
CA TYR A 125 2.73 14.54 -10.71
C TYR A 125 1.39 15.15 -10.32
N THR A 126 0.49 15.25 -11.29
CA THR A 126 -0.93 15.58 -11.06
C THR A 126 -1.76 14.29 -10.93
N ALA A 127 -2.93 14.37 -10.31
CA ALA A 127 -3.85 13.24 -10.23
C ALA A 127 -4.20 12.66 -11.62
N SER A 128 -4.31 13.51 -12.64
CA SER A 128 -4.54 13.07 -14.03
C SER A 128 -3.39 12.24 -14.59
N MET A 129 -2.13 12.62 -14.30
CA MET A 129 -0.94 11.87 -14.73
C MET A 129 -0.88 10.50 -14.03
N VAL A 130 -1.08 10.47 -12.72
CA VAL A 130 -1.12 9.22 -11.93
C VAL A 130 -2.26 8.31 -12.40
N ARG A 131 -3.46 8.86 -12.61
CA ARG A 131 -4.62 8.10 -13.15
C ARG A 131 -4.29 7.45 -14.48
N LYS A 132 -3.67 8.18 -15.40
CA LYS A 132 -3.26 7.67 -16.71
C LYS A 132 -2.21 6.56 -16.57
N ALA A 133 -1.22 6.75 -15.69
CA ALA A 133 -0.19 5.75 -15.41
C ALA A 133 -0.82 4.47 -14.85
N ILE A 134 -1.67 4.57 -13.84
CA ILE A 134 -2.38 3.42 -13.27
C ILE A 134 -3.22 2.71 -14.32
N ALA A 135 -3.99 3.43 -15.14
CA ALA A 135 -4.83 2.83 -16.18
C ALA A 135 -3.98 2.01 -17.17
N GLN A 136 -2.84 2.55 -17.62
CA GLN A 136 -1.93 1.84 -18.51
C GLN A 136 -1.35 0.57 -17.89
N GLN A 137 -0.99 0.59 -16.61
CA GLN A 137 -0.44 -0.58 -15.95
C GLN A 137 -1.50 -1.64 -15.63
N LYS A 138 -2.75 -1.23 -15.37
CA LYS A 138 -3.89 -2.16 -15.23
C LYS A 138 -4.16 -2.95 -16.51
N GLU A 139 -3.96 -2.36 -17.69
CA GLU A 139 -4.04 -3.07 -18.97
C GLU A 139 -2.97 -4.17 -19.11
N LEU A 140 -1.86 -4.04 -18.38
CA LEU A 140 -0.78 -5.03 -18.29
C LEU A 140 -0.97 -6.03 -17.13
N GLY A 141 -2.11 -6.00 -16.45
CA GLY A 141 -2.43 -6.91 -15.35
C GLY A 141 -1.88 -6.47 -13.98
N TRP A 142 -1.43 -5.23 -13.82
CA TRP A 142 -1.03 -4.75 -12.51
C TRP A 142 -2.25 -4.48 -11.63
N GLU A 143 -2.15 -4.87 -10.38
CA GLU A 143 -3.18 -4.65 -9.35
C GLU A 143 -2.75 -3.55 -8.39
N PHE A 144 -3.73 -2.76 -7.92
CA PHE A 144 -3.50 -1.64 -7.00
C PHE A 144 -4.48 -1.74 -5.84
N LEU A 145 -3.97 -1.72 -4.61
CA LEU A 145 -4.74 -1.59 -3.39
C LEU A 145 -4.47 -0.24 -2.74
N PHE A 146 -5.52 0.39 -2.25
CA PHE A 146 -5.46 1.65 -1.54
C PHE A 146 -6.11 1.52 -0.16
N LEU A 147 -5.33 1.75 0.88
CA LEU A 147 -5.80 1.69 2.26
C LEU A 147 -5.61 3.05 2.91
N ALA A 148 -6.66 3.59 3.47
CA ALA A 148 -6.61 4.90 4.08
C ALA A 148 -7.27 4.96 5.46
N ALA A 149 -6.70 5.79 6.33
CA ALA A 149 -7.31 6.20 7.58
C ALA A 149 -7.69 7.68 7.53
N ASP A 150 -8.66 8.09 8.33
CA ASP A 150 -9.09 9.49 8.52
C ASP A 150 -9.51 10.24 7.24
N LEU A 151 -9.78 9.52 6.13
CA LEU A 151 -10.26 10.09 4.87
C LEU A 151 -11.16 9.08 4.12
N ASP A 152 -11.89 9.54 3.09
CA ASP A 152 -12.64 8.64 2.21
C ASP A 152 -11.69 7.91 1.25
N ALA A 153 -11.31 6.68 1.64
CA ALA A 153 -10.39 5.85 0.86
C ALA A 153 -10.94 5.56 -0.55
N GLU A 154 -12.25 5.32 -0.68
CA GLU A 154 -12.85 4.97 -1.98
C GLU A 154 -12.86 6.17 -2.94
N ALA A 155 -13.24 7.36 -2.46
CA ALA A 155 -13.22 8.58 -3.26
C ALA A 155 -11.78 8.98 -3.63
N THR A 156 -10.84 8.89 -2.69
CA THR A 156 -9.44 9.23 -2.94
C THR A 156 -8.80 8.27 -3.95
N ALA A 157 -9.01 6.98 -3.81
CA ALA A 157 -8.55 5.96 -4.76
C ALA A 157 -9.11 6.19 -6.17
N GLU A 158 -10.42 6.44 -6.28
CA GLU A 158 -11.08 6.72 -7.56
C GLU A 158 -10.53 7.98 -8.24
N HIS A 159 -10.18 9.01 -7.45
CA HIS A 159 -9.55 10.22 -7.96
C HIS A 159 -8.22 9.95 -8.68
N ILE A 160 -7.46 8.96 -8.24
CA ILE A 160 -6.19 8.57 -8.87
C ILE A 160 -6.31 7.34 -9.79
N GLY A 161 -7.51 6.84 -10.06
CA GLY A 161 -7.76 5.75 -11.02
C GLY A 161 -7.77 4.33 -10.45
N ILE A 162 -7.77 4.19 -9.13
CA ILE A 162 -7.95 2.90 -8.44
C ILE A 162 -9.44 2.69 -8.20
N SER A 163 -9.95 1.50 -8.54
CA SER A 163 -11.38 1.19 -8.39
C SER A 163 -11.79 1.09 -6.91
N ARG A 164 -13.01 1.52 -6.57
CA ARG A 164 -13.55 1.52 -5.21
C ARG A 164 -13.47 0.16 -4.50
N ASN A 165 -13.68 -0.94 -5.24
CA ASN A 165 -13.56 -2.30 -4.69
C ASN A 165 -12.11 -2.67 -4.29
N LYS A 166 -11.11 -1.92 -4.77
CA LYS A 166 -9.68 -2.07 -4.43
C LYS A 166 -9.22 -1.05 -3.37
N ALA A 167 -10.15 -0.27 -2.81
CA ALA A 167 -9.88 0.67 -1.72
C ALA A 167 -10.62 0.27 -0.45
N ALA A 168 -10.01 0.55 0.71
CA ALA A 168 -10.62 0.29 2.01
C ALA A 168 -10.18 1.31 3.06
N ASN A 169 -11.10 1.67 3.94
CA ASN A 169 -10.80 2.42 5.15
C ASN A 169 -10.36 1.50 6.29
N PHE A 170 -9.53 2.03 7.17
CA PHE A 170 -9.21 1.42 8.45
C PHE A 170 -9.17 2.48 9.55
N HIS A 171 -9.40 2.07 10.81
CA HIS A 171 -9.23 2.97 11.95
C HIS A 171 -7.76 3.22 12.21
N LYS A 172 -7.39 4.48 12.46
CA LYS A 172 -6.04 4.89 12.80
C LYS A 172 -5.74 4.57 14.27
N ASP A 173 -5.68 3.28 14.55
CA ASP A 173 -5.30 2.70 15.84
C ASP A 173 -4.57 1.38 15.61
N SER A 174 -3.94 0.85 16.67
CA SER A 174 -3.16 -0.40 16.59
C SER A 174 -3.96 -1.58 16.04
N GLN A 175 -5.27 -1.66 16.33
CA GLN A 175 -6.13 -2.74 15.84
C GLN A 175 -6.46 -2.56 14.35
N GLY A 176 -6.81 -1.35 13.92
CA GLY A 176 -7.14 -1.03 12.53
C GLY A 176 -5.93 -1.23 11.62
N ILE A 177 -4.77 -0.70 12.01
CA ILE A 177 -3.50 -0.89 11.29
C ILE A 177 -3.17 -2.37 11.16
N LYS A 178 -3.25 -3.14 12.26
CA LYS A 178 -3.03 -4.60 12.24
C LYS A 178 -3.99 -5.32 11.30
N LYS A 179 -5.26 -4.93 11.24
CA LYS A 179 -6.26 -5.52 10.34
C LYS A 179 -6.00 -5.14 8.89
N ALA A 180 -5.61 -3.90 8.62
CA ALA A 180 -5.24 -3.42 7.29
C ALA A 180 -4.08 -4.25 6.72
N PHE A 181 -2.96 -4.35 7.44
CA PHE A 181 -1.84 -5.18 7.01
C PHE A 181 -2.16 -6.68 6.99
N GLY A 182 -3.07 -7.15 7.85
CA GLY A 182 -3.58 -8.53 7.82
C GLY A 182 -4.34 -8.85 6.53
N ALA A 183 -5.17 -7.91 6.04
CA ALA A 183 -5.87 -8.04 4.76
C ALA A 183 -4.86 -8.03 3.59
N VAL A 184 -3.91 -7.08 3.59
CA VAL A 184 -2.82 -7.02 2.60
C VAL A 184 -2.03 -8.34 2.56
N ALA A 185 -1.63 -8.87 3.71
CA ALA A 185 -0.89 -10.14 3.79
C ALA A 185 -1.68 -11.32 3.20
N SER A 186 -3.01 -11.29 3.31
CA SER A 186 -3.87 -12.33 2.73
C SER A 186 -3.94 -12.19 1.21
N VAL A 187 -4.03 -10.97 0.69
CA VAL A 187 -3.98 -10.70 -0.76
C VAL A 187 -2.65 -11.16 -1.33
N CYS A 188 -1.52 -10.69 -0.78
CA CYS A 188 -0.19 -11.06 -1.25
C CYS A 188 0.00 -12.59 -1.31
N SER A 189 -0.52 -13.33 -0.32
CA SER A 189 -0.41 -14.79 -0.29
C SER A 189 -1.33 -15.52 -1.28
N SER A 190 -2.45 -14.91 -1.68
CA SER A 190 -3.42 -15.53 -2.59
C SER A 190 -3.22 -15.15 -4.05
N LEU A 191 -2.60 -14.02 -4.33
CA LEU A 191 -2.42 -13.47 -5.67
C LEU A 191 -1.72 -14.43 -6.64
N PRO A 192 -0.60 -15.10 -6.27
CA PRO A 192 0.08 -16.03 -7.18
C PRO A 192 -0.78 -17.18 -7.68
N ASN A 193 -1.78 -17.59 -6.90
CA ASN A 193 -2.68 -18.70 -7.24
C ASN A 193 -3.97 -18.26 -7.94
N ARG A 194 -4.37 -17.00 -7.74
CA ARG A 194 -5.65 -16.48 -8.25
C ARG A 194 -5.50 -15.62 -9.50
N GLY A 195 -4.33 -15.03 -9.69
CA GLY A 195 -4.06 -14.09 -10.78
C GLY A 195 -4.63 -12.69 -10.58
N GLU A 196 -5.55 -12.52 -9.64
CA GLU A 196 -6.22 -11.26 -9.35
C GLU A 196 -6.55 -11.10 -7.87
N VAL A 197 -6.76 -9.85 -7.44
CA VAL A 197 -7.24 -9.53 -6.10
C VAL A 197 -8.74 -9.78 -6.02
N SER A 198 -9.16 -10.70 -5.15
CA SER A 198 -10.57 -11.04 -4.91
C SER A 198 -11.36 -9.83 -4.38
N ASP A 199 -12.61 -9.63 -4.81
CA ASP A 199 -13.47 -8.56 -4.31
C ASP A 199 -13.77 -8.65 -2.80
N ASN A 200 -13.65 -9.84 -2.22
CA ASN A 200 -13.84 -10.06 -0.78
C ASN A 200 -12.61 -9.74 0.08
N TRP A 201 -11.52 -9.22 -0.51
CA TRP A 201 -10.27 -8.97 0.21
C TRP A 201 -10.43 -8.07 1.43
N LYS A 202 -11.30 -7.07 1.34
CA LYS A 202 -11.54 -6.07 2.38
C LYS A 202 -12.70 -6.40 3.34
N LYS A 203 -13.35 -7.57 3.21
CA LYS A 203 -14.56 -7.91 3.99
C LYS A 203 -14.33 -7.78 5.50
N LYS A 204 -13.29 -8.44 6.04
CA LYS A 204 -12.97 -8.37 7.47
C LYS A 204 -12.51 -6.98 7.93
N LEU A 205 -11.90 -6.21 7.04
CA LEU A 205 -11.50 -4.84 7.32
C LEU A 205 -12.71 -3.93 7.41
N ASN A 206 -13.66 -4.07 6.48
CA ASN A 206 -14.92 -3.32 6.49
C ASN A 206 -15.79 -3.72 7.70
N GLU A 207 -15.85 -4.99 8.08
CA GLU A 207 -16.56 -5.45 9.29
C GLU A 207 -16.00 -4.76 10.55
N ASP A 208 -14.69 -4.57 10.63
CA ASP A 208 -14.06 -3.81 11.72
C ASP A 208 -14.36 -2.32 11.63
N PHE A 209 -14.18 -1.73 10.44
CA PHE A 209 -14.35 -0.30 10.25
C PHE A 209 -15.76 0.17 10.53
N TYR A 210 -16.77 -0.52 9.98
CA TYR A 210 -18.17 -0.14 10.16
C TYR A 210 -18.80 -0.71 11.43
N GLY A 211 -18.19 -1.73 12.03
CA GLY A 211 -18.70 -2.37 13.27
C GLY A 211 -18.26 -1.67 14.55
N ARG A 212 -17.27 -0.79 14.49
CA ARG A 212 -16.89 0.03 15.64
C ARG A 212 -17.74 1.30 15.64
N VAL A 213 -18.56 1.46 16.69
CA VAL A 213 -19.25 2.73 16.95
C VAL A 213 -18.18 3.78 17.28
N PRO A 214 -18.19 4.96 16.67
CA PRO A 214 -17.33 6.05 17.14
C PRO A 214 -17.62 6.28 18.62
N GLU A 215 -16.59 6.30 19.46
CA GLU A 215 -16.76 6.77 20.84
C GLU A 215 -17.40 8.15 20.74
N SER A 216 -18.64 8.26 21.28
CA SER A 216 -19.37 9.52 21.31
C SER A 216 -18.48 10.54 22.02
N THR A 217 -18.13 11.61 21.33
CA THR A 217 -17.59 12.83 21.95
C THR A 217 -18.43 13.11 23.20
N PRO A 218 -17.83 13.30 24.39
CA PRO A 218 -18.60 13.63 25.57
C PRO A 218 -19.39 14.91 25.28
N GLU A 219 -20.73 14.83 25.41
CA GLU A 219 -21.59 16.00 25.38
C GLU A 219 -21.06 16.97 26.44
N PHE A 220 -20.58 18.12 26.01
CA PHE A 220 -20.37 19.24 26.92
C PHE A 220 -21.71 19.61 27.48
N SER A 221 -22.01 19.11 28.69
CA SER A 221 -23.13 19.61 29.49
C SER A 221 -22.85 21.08 29.79
N ASN A 222 -23.59 21.96 29.11
CA ASN A 222 -23.71 23.35 29.51
C ASN A 222 -24.45 23.42 30.86
N GLU A 223 -23.73 23.66 31.93
CA GLU A 223 -24.24 24.27 33.14
C GLU A 223 -23.83 25.77 33.17
#